data_b732b332d9488b02d907d74efbfebe38
#
_entry.id   b732b332d9488b02d907d74efbfebe38
#
_cell.length_a   1.000
_cell.length_b   1.000
_cell.length_c   1.000
_cell.angle_alpha   90.00
_cell.angle_beta   90.00
_cell.angle_gamma   90.00
#
_symmetry.space_group_name_H-M   'P 1'
#
loop_
_entity.id
_entity.type
_entity.pdbx_description
1 polymer ?
#
loop_
_entity_poly.entity_id
_entity_poly.type
_entity_poly.pdbx_seq_one_letter_code
_entity_poly.pdbx_strand_id
1 'polypeptide(L)'
;MSPVIDLQGVDFYYGKLPVLTGIDLQVMEGEFIGVVGPNAGGKSTLLKLLLGLLQPDAGKIRVLGRKPSAASHLLGYLPQYPSFPRDFPITVEQVVQLGRIGYRQPGGWRGALLPGRVTRADREAAQKALAEVEAGNIATRQIGRLSGGQLQRVLLARALVSEPRILLLDEPTSNIDQRMESEIFDLLREFNRRMTILVVSHDIAFISQYVGRVACINRTLVCHHTDAIDGQVIQDLYGEHVRMIAHGHDHGE
;
A
#
# COMPACT_ATOMS: atom_id res chain seq x y z
N MET A 1 8.00 9.76 -20.55
CA MET A 1 6.75 9.59 -19.75
C MET A 1 6.94 10.33 -18.45
N SER A 2 5.93 11.04 -17.93
CA SER A 2 6.04 11.76 -16.64
C SER A 2 5.77 10.77 -15.49
N PRO A 3 6.48 10.88 -14.35
CA PRO A 3 6.24 10.01 -13.21
C PRO A 3 4.84 10.25 -12.61
N VAL A 4 4.23 9.17 -12.09
CA VAL A 4 2.94 9.24 -11.37
C VAL A 4 3.13 9.59 -9.90
N ILE A 5 4.31 9.31 -9.33
CA ILE A 5 4.77 9.80 -8.02
C ILE A 5 6.11 10.50 -8.26
N ASP A 6 6.25 11.73 -7.80
CA ASP A 6 7.47 12.54 -7.93
C ASP A 6 7.73 13.31 -6.62
N LEU A 7 8.81 12.95 -5.95
CA LEU A 7 9.34 13.62 -4.76
C LEU A 7 10.68 14.25 -5.13
N GLN A 8 10.90 15.51 -4.74
CA GLN A 8 12.10 16.27 -5.04
C GLN A 8 12.60 16.97 -3.79
N GLY A 9 13.72 16.50 -3.24
CA GLY A 9 14.41 17.04 -2.07
C GLY A 9 13.49 17.14 -0.85
N VAL A 10 12.70 16.11 -0.56
CA VAL A 10 11.65 16.17 0.48
C VAL A 10 12.24 15.94 1.86
N ASP A 11 12.03 16.93 2.75
CA ASP A 11 12.31 16.80 4.18
C ASP A 11 11.01 16.75 4.98
N PHE A 12 11.05 15.97 6.07
CA PHE A 12 9.95 15.92 7.02
C PHE A 12 10.45 15.68 8.46
N TYR A 13 9.90 16.44 9.39
CA TYR A 13 10.23 16.39 10.82
C TYR A 13 8.97 16.18 11.67
N TYR A 14 9.07 15.35 12.74
CA TYR A 14 8.13 15.43 13.85
C TYR A 14 8.70 16.36 14.93
N GLY A 15 8.20 17.60 14.96
CA GLY A 15 8.79 18.65 15.79
C GLY A 15 10.24 18.96 15.39
N LYS A 16 11.22 18.56 16.22
CA LYS A 16 12.66 18.73 15.91
C LYS A 16 13.34 17.44 15.42
N LEU A 17 12.61 16.32 15.41
CA LEU A 17 13.17 15.04 15.03
C LEU A 17 13.10 14.84 13.51
N PRO A 18 14.25 14.76 12.80
CA PRO A 18 14.25 14.47 11.37
C PRO A 18 13.82 13.01 11.13
N VAL A 19 12.86 12.83 10.23
CA VAL A 19 12.35 11.51 9.85
C VAL A 19 12.65 11.20 8.39
N LEU A 20 12.56 12.20 7.52
CA LEU A 20 12.94 12.11 6.12
C LEU A 20 13.82 13.30 5.79
N THR A 21 14.92 13.08 5.06
CA THR A 21 15.88 14.11 4.71
C THR A 21 16.32 13.95 3.26
N GLY A 22 16.06 14.97 2.44
CA GLY A 22 16.48 15.03 1.05
C GLY A 22 15.94 13.87 0.21
N ILE A 23 14.66 13.48 0.38
CA ILE A 23 14.08 12.35 -0.35
C ILE A 23 13.80 12.74 -1.80
N ASP A 24 14.43 12.01 -2.71
CA ASP A 24 14.14 12.01 -4.14
C ASP A 24 13.60 10.65 -4.55
N LEU A 25 12.40 10.61 -5.15
CA LEU A 25 11.78 9.39 -5.63
C LEU A 25 10.88 9.66 -6.83
N GLN A 26 11.10 8.94 -7.91
CA GLN A 26 10.20 8.93 -9.06
C GLN A 26 9.65 7.52 -9.27
N VAL A 27 8.34 7.39 -9.40
CA VAL A 27 7.65 6.13 -9.74
C VAL A 27 6.88 6.33 -11.03
N MET A 28 7.10 5.44 -11.98
CA MET A 28 6.46 5.51 -13.30
C MET A 28 5.10 4.82 -13.29
N GLU A 29 4.23 5.17 -14.25
CA GLU A 29 2.93 4.50 -14.40
C GLU A 29 3.10 3.01 -14.70
N GLY A 30 2.32 2.16 -13.99
CA GLY A 30 2.39 0.71 -14.10
C GLY A 30 3.58 0.07 -13.36
N GLU A 31 4.41 0.84 -12.66
CA GLU A 31 5.52 0.30 -11.87
C GLU A 31 5.01 -0.41 -10.61
N PHE A 32 5.62 -1.55 -10.28
CA PHE A 32 5.49 -2.20 -8.99
C PHE A 32 6.80 -1.99 -8.23
N ILE A 33 6.77 -1.15 -7.21
CA ILE A 33 7.94 -0.77 -6.42
C ILE A 33 7.78 -1.17 -4.95
N GLY A 34 8.84 -1.72 -4.37
CA GLY A 34 8.96 -1.99 -2.95
C GLY A 34 9.63 -0.83 -2.21
N VAL A 35 9.13 -0.48 -1.02
CA VAL A 35 9.79 0.43 -0.08
C VAL A 35 10.19 -0.38 1.14
N VAL A 36 11.48 -0.50 1.39
CA VAL A 36 12.02 -1.31 2.48
C VAL A 36 12.91 -0.47 3.41
N GLY A 37 13.06 -0.92 4.63
CA GLY A 37 13.92 -0.24 5.61
C GLY A 37 13.58 -0.62 7.05
N PRO A 38 14.41 -0.19 8.01
CA PRO A 38 14.20 -0.50 9.42
C PRO A 38 12.91 0.10 9.97
N ASN A 39 12.50 -0.41 11.14
CA ASN A 39 11.43 0.22 11.90
C ASN A 39 11.82 1.65 12.26
N ALA A 40 10.85 2.57 12.20
CA ALA A 40 11.05 4.02 12.34
C ALA A 40 11.95 4.66 11.25
N GLY A 41 12.31 3.96 10.17
CA GLY A 41 13.09 4.50 9.04
C GLY A 41 12.35 5.50 8.15
N GLY A 42 11.06 5.78 8.40
CA GLY A 42 10.27 6.78 7.66
C GLY A 42 9.26 6.19 6.66
N LYS A 43 9.14 4.86 6.52
CA LYS A 43 8.25 4.17 5.56
C LYS A 43 6.79 4.66 5.63
N SER A 44 6.15 4.54 6.78
CA SER A 44 4.74 4.97 6.96
C SER A 44 4.59 6.50 6.88
N THR A 45 5.65 7.27 7.20
CA THR A 45 5.67 8.74 7.02
C THR A 45 5.66 9.09 5.54
N LEU A 46 6.46 8.39 4.72
CA LEU A 46 6.44 8.54 3.26
C LEU A 46 5.03 8.27 2.70
N LEU A 47 4.38 7.18 3.11
CA LEU A 47 3.00 6.89 2.68
C LEU A 47 2.02 7.99 3.09
N LYS A 48 2.11 8.51 4.32
CA LYS A 48 1.24 9.61 4.79
C LYS A 48 1.45 10.90 4.01
N LEU A 49 2.67 11.21 3.58
CA LEU A 49 2.98 12.33 2.69
C LEU A 49 2.36 12.11 1.30
N LEU A 50 2.47 10.91 0.71
CA LEU A 50 1.88 10.57 -0.58
C LEU A 50 0.35 10.61 -0.54
N LEU A 51 -0.27 10.25 0.59
CA LEU A 51 -1.71 10.35 0.81
C LEU A 51 -2.19 11.80 1.06
N GLY A 52 -1.26 12.74 1.28
CA GLY A 52 -1.59 14.12 1.65
C GLY A 52 -2.11 14.29 3.07
N LEU A 53 -1.89 13.30 3.94
CA LEU A 53 -2.20 13.34 5.38
C LEU A 53 -1.17 14.15 6.17
N LEU A 54 0.04 14.27 5.62
CA LEU A 54 1.12 15.12 6.12
C LEU A 54 1.57 16.07 5.00
N GLN A 55 2.20 17.18 5.38
CA GLN A 55 2.83 18.11 4.46
C GLN A 55 4.34 18.07 4.69
N PRO A 56 5.18 18.11 3.65
CA PRO A 56 6.63 18.18 3.82
C PRO A 56 7.05 19.54 4.38
N ASP A 57 8.12 19.56 5.18
CA ASP A 57 8.73 20.80 5.70
C ASP A 57 9.56 21.49 4.61
N ALA A 58 10.18 20.72 3.69
CA ALA A 58 10.88 21.21 2.52
C ALA A 58 10.69 20.27 1.32
N GLY A 59 11.05 20.73 0.12
CA GLY A 59 10.93 19.98 -1.11
C GLY A 59 9.53 20.02 -1.74
N LYS A 60 9.28 19.12 -2.69
CA LYS A 60 8.03 19.08 -3.45
C LYS A 60 7.56 17.64 -3.63
N ILE A 61 6.25 17.43 -3.50
CA ILE A 61 5.60 16.14 -3.77
C ILE A 61 4.50 16.33 -4.82
N ARG A 62 4.52 15.51 -5.85
CA ARG A 62 3.45 15.42 -6.84
C ARG A 62 2.99 13.97 -6.97
N VAL A 63 1.68 13.79 -7.01
CA VAL A 63 1.02 12.51 -7.26
C VAL A 63 0.08 12.71 -8.43
N LEU A 64 0.27 11.96 -9.52
CA LEU A 64 -0.44 12.15 -10.79
C LEU A 64 -0.39 13.60 -11.28
N GLY A 65 0.76 14.26 -11.12
CA GLY A 65 1.00 15.67 -11.49
C GLY A 65 0.33 16.70 -10.57
N ARG A 66 -0.38 16.28 -9.50
CA ARG A 66 -1.14 17.13 -8.57
C ARG A 66 -0.50 17.15 -7.18
N LYS A 67 -0.96 18.04 -6.30
CA LYS A 67 -0.67 17.94 -4.85
C LYS A 67 -1.29 16.65 -4.31
N PRO A 68 -0.64 15.94 -3.36
CA PRO A 68 -1.15 14.68 -2.82
C PRO A 68 -2.62 14.74 -2.36
N SER A 69 -3.02 15.76 -1.61
CA SER A 69 -4.40 15.93 -1.13
C SER A 69 -5.43 16.06 -2.27
N ALA A 70 -5.05 16.59 -3.43
CA ALA A 70 -5.92 16.71 -4.59
C ALA A 70 -5.99 15.42 -5.43
N ALA A 71 -5.04 14.49 -5.24
CA ALA A 71 -4.98 13.19 -5.91
C ALA A 71 -5.55 12.04 -5.05
N SER A 72 -5.87 12.28 -3.78
CA SER A 72 -6.23 11.24 -2.79
C SER A 72 -7.38 10.32 -3.26
N HIS A 73 -8.34 10.85 -4.01
CA HIS A 73 -9.46 10.06 -4.57
C HIS A 73 -9.05 9.08 -5.67
N LEU A 74 -7.83 9.18 -6.19
CA LEU A 74 -7.23 8.26 -7.18
C LEU A 74 -6.27 7.26 -6.54
N LEU A 75 -6.16 7.28 -5.21
CA LEU A 75 -5.30 6.41 -4.45
C LEU A 75 -6.11 5.38 -3.67
N GLY A 76 -5.71 4.12 -3.76
CA GLY A 76 -6.12 3.07 -2.83
C GLY A 76 -5.08 2.97 -1.71
N TYR A 77 -5.53 2.80 -0.48
CA TYR A 77 -4.63 2.65 0.66
C TYR A 77 -5.03 1.50 1.57
N LEU A 78 -4.05 0.64 1.85
CA LEU A 78 -4.16 -0.45 2.81
C LEU A 78 -3.18 -0.16 3.97
N PRO A 79 -3.68 0.15 5.18
CA PRO A 79 -2.85 0.40 6.35
C PRO A 79 -2.38 -0.90 7.00
N GLN A 80 -1.25 -0.85 7.69
CA GLN A 80 -0.64 -1.97 8.41
C GLN A 80 -1.58 -2.57 9.47
N TYR A 81 -2.22 -1.72 10.27
CA TYR A 81 -3.13 -2.12 11.36
C TYR A 81 -4.48 -1.42 11.21
N PRO A 82 -5.46 -2.07 10.61
CA PRO A 82 -6.82 -1.58 10.72
C PRO A 82 -7.35 -1.94 12.10
N SER A 83 -7.54 -0.95 12.96
CA SER A 83 -8.17 -1.18 14.25
C SER A 83 -9.70 -1.20 14.10
N PHE A 84 -10.25 -2.39 13.96
CA PHE A 84 -11.68 -2.61 14.15
C PHE A 84 -11.90 -3.30 15.49
N PRO A 85 -12.79 -2.79 16.39
CA PRO A 85 -13.26 -3.57 17.51
C PRO A 85 -13.86 -4.88 17.02
N ARG A 86 -13.45 -6.03 17.57
CA ARG A 86 -13.90 -7.35 17.10
C ARG A 86 -15.41 -7.56 17.20
N ASP A 87 -16.05 -6.88 18.09
CA ASP A 87 -17.50 -6.87 18.38
C ASP A 87 -18.26 -5.82 17.59
N PHE A 88 -17.60 -5.01 16.75
CA PHE A 88 -18.28 -4.01 15.94
C PHE A 88 -19.17 -4.70 14.86
N PRO A 89 -20.50 -4.43 14.87
CA PRO A 89 -21.45 -5.18 14.04
C PRO A 89 -21.48 -4.70 12.59
N ILE A 90 -20.32 -4.67 11.93
CA ILE A 90 -20.19 -4.30 10.51
C ILE A 90 -19.90 -5.51 9.65
N THR A 91 -20.56 -5.64 8.52
CA THR A 91 -20.31 -6.73 7.55
C THR A 91 -19.13 -6.41 6.63
N VAL A 92 -18.57 -7.45 6.02
CA VAL A 92 -17.51 -7.36 5.02
C VAL A 92 -17.91 -6.41 3.88
N GLU A 93 -19.10 -6.58 3.31
CA GLU A 93 -19.60 -5.72 2.23
C GLU A 93 -19.66 -4.26 2.66
N GLN A 94 -20.13 -3.98 3.88
CA GLN A 94 -20.19 -2.62 4.42
C GLN A 94 -18.79 -2.01 4.58
N VAL A 95 -17.79 -2.79 5.05
CA VAL A 95 -16.40 -2.33 5.16
C VAL A 95 -15.84 -1.94 3.79
N VAL A 96 -16.10 -2.75 2.76
CA VAL A 96 -15.62 -2.44 1.41
C VAL A 96 -16.31 -1.18 0.88
N GLN A 97 -17.60 -1.00 1.11
CA GLN A 97 -18.34 0.21 0.73
C GLN A 97 -17.77 1.49 1.36
N LEU A 98 -17.17 1.41 2.58
CA LEU A 98 -16.48 2.56 3.19
C LEU A 98 -15.35 3.11 2.31
N GLY A 99 -14.72 2.29 1.47
CA GLY A 99 -13.71 2.73 0.52
C GLY A 99 -14.23 3.70 -0.57
N ARG A 100 -15.56 3.81 -0.73
CA ARG A 100 -16.20 4.76 -1.65
C ARG A 100 -16.68 6.05 -0.99
N ILE A 101 -16.49 6.20 0.33
CA ILE A 101 -16.86 7.44 1.03
C ILE A 101 -16.02 8.58 0.47
N GLY A 102 -16.69 9.62 -0.03
CA GLY A 102 -16.05 10.76 -0.69
C GLY A 102 -15.76 10.57 -2.19
N TYR A 103 -15.98 9.36 -2.75
CA TYR A 103 -15.93 9.14 -4.19
C TYR A 103 -17.12 9.83 -4.87
N ARG A 104 -16.89 11.02 -5.41
CA ARG A 104 -17.89 11.74 -6.21
C ARG A 104 -17.70 11.40 -7.68
N GLN A 105 -18.66 10.69 -8.27
CA GLN A 105 -18.73 10.66 -9.74
C GLN A 105 -18.88 12.09 -10.27
N PRO A 106 -18.12 12.49 -11.30
CA PRO A 106 -18.33 13.77 -11.96
C PRO A 106 -19.78 13.83 -12.50
N GLY A 107 -20.61 14.74 -12.00
CA GLY A 107 -21.98 14.97 -12.46
C GLY A 107 -23.11 14.78 -11.45
N GLY A 108 -22.86 14.33 -10.21
CA GLY A 108 -23.90 13.99 -9.24
C GLY A 108 -24.07 14.97 -8.08
N TRP A 109 -24.62 16.19 -8.29
CA TRP A 109 -24.95 17.07 -7.16
C TRP A 109 -26.11 16.58 -6.28
N ARG A 110 -26.94 15.67 -6.81
CA ARG A 110 -28.05 15.06 -6.05
C ARG A 110 -27.60 14.08 -4.95
N GLY A 111 -26.42 13.45 -5.08
CA GLY A 111 -25.84 12.59 -4.02
C GLY A 111 -25.23 13.37 -2.83
N ALA A 112 -24.98 14.68 -2.99
CA ALA A 112 -24.40 15.53 -1.96
C ALA A 112 -25.40 15.89 -0.83
N LEU A 113 -26.70 15.68 -1.03
CA LEU A 113 -27.76 16.08 -0.09
C LEU A 113 -28.01 15.07 1.05
N LEU A 114 -27.51 13.84 0.92
CA LEU A 114 -27.64 12.80 1.96
C LEU A 114 -26.28 12.07 2.14
N PRO A 115 -25.37 12.62 2.95
CA PRO A 115 -24.12 11.94 3.26
C PRO A 115 -24.43 10.63 4.01
N GLY A 116 -23.90 9.49 3.49
CA GLY A 116 -24.00 8.19 4.14
C GLY A 116 -25.01 7.21 3.54
N ARG A 117 -25.79 7.56 2.53
CA ARG A 117 -26.67 6.59 1.87
C ARG A 117 -25.92 5.77 0.84
N VAL A 118 -25.74 4.48 1.12
CA VAL A 118 -25.18 3.50 0.19
C VAL A 118 -26.11 3.35 -1.03
N THR A 119 -25.58 3.61 -2.22
CA THR A 119 -26.32 3.46 -3.47
C THR A 119 -26.24 2.02 -3.98
N ARG A 120 -27.05 1.68 -4.99
CA ARG A 120 -26.95 0.41 -5.70
C ARG A 120 -25.57 0.26 -6.37
N ALA A 121 -25.06 1.32 -6.98
CA ALA A 121 -23.73 1.34 -7.59
C ALA A 121 -22.60 1.08 -6.59
N ASP A 122 -22.73 1.54 -5.33
CA ASP A 122 -21.74 1.26 -4.28
C ASP A 122 -21.75 -0.22 -3.88
N ARG A 123 -22.91 -0.86 -3.86
CA ARG A 123 -23.02 -2.30 -3.59
C ARG A 123 -22.42 -3.13 -4.73
N GLU A 124 -22.76 -2.80 -5.97
CA GLU A 124 -22.23 -3.48 -7.16
C GLU A 124 -20.70 -3.35 -7.23
N ALA A 125 -20.15 -2.16 -6.94
CA ALA A 125 -18.71 -1.95 -6.87
C ALA A 125 -18.06 -2.75 -5.73
N ALA A 126 -18.68 -2.83 -4.55
CA ALA A 126 -18.17 -3.61 -3.43
C ALA A 126 -18.17 -5.12 -3.75
N GLN A 127 -19.24 -5.62 -4.38
CA GLN A 127 -19.31 -7.02 -4.81
C GLN A 127 -18.25 -7.36 -5.86
N LYS A 128 -18.04 -6.47 -6.84
CA LYS A 128 -16.96 -6.60 -7.82
C LYS A 128 -15.59 -6.66 -7.14
N ALA A 129 -15.29 -5.70 -6.26
CA ALA A 129 -14.01 -5.66 -5.56
C ALA A 129 -13.78 -6.89 -4.67
N LEU A 130 -14.84 -7.40 -3.99
CA LEU A 130 -14.76 -8.63 -3.21
C LEU A 130 -14.52 -9.87 -4.10
N ALA A 131 -15.12 -9.92 -5.28
CA ALA A 131 -14.88 -11.01 -6.23
C ALA A 131 -13.43 -11.01 -6.73
N GLU A 132 -12.87 -9.84 -7.03
CA GLU A 132 -11.48 -9.68 -7.49
C GLU A 132 -10.43 -10.17 -6.46
N VAL A 133 -10.75 -10.13 -5.16
CA VAL A 133 -9.88 -10.63 -4.09
C VAL A 133 -10.31 -12.00 -3.55
N GLU A 134 -11.20 -12.70 -4.25
CA GLU A 134 -11.73 -14.02 -3.87
C GLU A 134 -12.40 -14.05 -2.48
N ALA A 135 -13.06 -12.95 -2.08
CA ALA A 135 -13.75 -12.80 -0.80
C ALA A 135 -15.28 -12.63 -0.93
N GLY A 136 -15.85 -12.89 -2.11
CA GLY A 136 -17.31 -12.73 -2.36
C GLY A 136 -18.20 -13.60 -1.48
N ASN A 137 -17.75 -14.80 -1.14
CA ASN A 137 -18.49 -15.77 -0.32
C ASN A 137 -18.61 -15.38 1.15
N ILE A 138 -17.85 -14.39 1.61
CA ILE A 138 -17.88 -13.88 3.01
C ILE A 138 -18.51 -12.49 3.15
N ALA A 139 -19.10 -11.94 2.08
CA ALA A 139 -19.63 -10.56 2.02
C ALA A 139 -20.59 -10.21 3.18
N THR A 140 -21.39 -11.16 3.63
CA THR A 140 -22.38 -10.99 4.72
C THR A 140 -21.83 -11.26 6.12
N ARG A 141 -20.61 -11.81 6.23
CA ARG A 141 -19.99 -12.10 7.54
C ARG A 141 -19.60 -10.80 8.25
N GLN A 142 -19.63 -10.85 9.58
CA GLN A 142 -19.07 -9.78 10.41
C GLN A 142 -17.54 -9.77 10.34
N ILE A 143 -16.94 -8.57 10.25
CA ILE A 143 -15.49 -8.41 10.09
C ILE A 143 -14.69 -9.00 11.25
N GLY A 144 -15.20 -8.95 12.48
CA GLY A 144 -14.54 -9.50 13.65
C GLY A 144 -14.45 -11.04 13.70
N ARG A 145 -15.14 -11.74 12.79
CA ARG A 145 -15.12 -13.21 12.68
C ARG A 145 -14.21 -13.74 11.59
N LEU A 146 -13.42 -12.88 10.97
CA LEU A 146 -12.53 -13.25 9.86
C LEU A 146 -11.18 -13.76 10.39
N SER A 147 -10.57 -14.68 9.65
CA SER A 147 -9.14 -14.99 9.80
C SER A 147 -8.29 -13.81 9.33
N GLY A 148 -7.00 -13.79 9.69
CA GLY A 148 -6.08 -12.74 9.26
C GLY A 148 -6.04 -12.56 7.74
N GLY A 149 -5.89 -13.65 6.99
CA GLY A 149 -5.88 -13.61 5.53
C GLY A 149 -7.21 -13.17 4.91
N GLN A 150 -8.35 -13.62 5.48
CA GLN A 150 -9.66 -13.14 5.03
C GLN A 150 -9.82 -11.63 5.26
N LEU A 151 -9.40 -11.15 6.42
CA LEU A 151 -9.41 -9.72 6.73
C LEU A 151 -8.55 -8.94 5.75
N GLN A 152 -7.35 -9.45 5.45
CA GLN A 152 -6.43 -8.81 4.51
C GLN A 152 -7.02 -8.68 3.11
N ARG A 153 -7.66 -9.75 2.58
CA ARG A 153 -8.39 -9.70 1.30
C ARG A 153 -9.52 -8.66 1.32
N VAL A 154 -10.29 -8.57 2.41
CA VAL A 154 -11.36 -7.56 2.57
C VAL A 154 -10.82 -6.14 2.58
N LEU A 155 -9.69 -5.90 3.25
CA LEU A 155 -9.05 -4.58 3.29
C LEU A 155 -8.46 -4.20 1.93
N LEU A 156 -7.94 -5.17 1.19
CA LEU A 156 -7.49 -4.98 -0.19
C LEU A 156 -8.69 -4.63 -1.09
N ALA A 157 -9.83 -5.35 -0.98
CA ALA A 157 -11.06 -5.00 -1.70
C ALA A 157 -11.52 -3.57 -1.38
N ARG A 158 -11.43 -3.14 -0.10
CA ARG A 158 -11.75 -1.77 0.31
C ARG A 158 -10.84 -0.74 -0.35
N ALA A 159 -9.55 -1.04 -0.51
CA ALA A 159 -8.62 -0.16 -1.19
C ALA A 159 -8.86 -0.09 -2.71
N LEU A 160 -9.39 -1.16 -3.31
CA LEU A 160 -9.64 -1.28 -4.74
C LEU A 160 -11.01 -0.76 -5.20
N VAL A 161 -12.00 -0.68 -4.30
CA VAL A 161 -13.41 -0.40 -4.64
C VAL A 161 -13.66 0.93 -5.33
N SER A 162 -12.75 1.90 -5.18
CA SER A 162 -12.78 3.20 -5.87
C SER A 162 -12.03 3.19 -7.22
N GLU A 163 -11.57 2.03 -7.70
CA GLU A 163 -10.80 1.86 -8.93
C GLU A 163 -9.58 2.81 -8.99
N PRO A 164 -8.66 2.70 -8.02
CA PRO A 164 -7.53 3.62 -7.91
C PRO A 164 -6.55 3.46 -9.08
N ARG A 165 -5.83 4.55 -9.40
CA ARG A 165 -4.69 4.50 -10.34
C ARG A 165 -3.38 4.10 -9.67
N ILE A 166 -3.26 4.35 -8.36
CA ILE A 166 -2.10 3.98 -7.55
C ILE A 166 -2.61 3.29 -6.30
N LEU A 167 -2.04 2.14 -5.97
CA LEU A 167 -2.29 1.40 -4.75
C LEU A 167 -1.08 1.51 -3.82
N LEU A 168 -1.32 2.02 -2.61
CA LEU A 168 -0.33 2.17 -1.55
C LEU A 168 -0.62 1.14 -0.45
N LEU A 169 0.37 0.34 -0.09
CA LEU A 169 0.21 -0.77 0.86
C LEU A 169 1.26 -0.63 1.97
N ASP A 170 0.83 -0.58 3.23
CA ASP A 170 1.70 -0.50 4.39
C ASP A 170 1.75 -1.88 5.08
N GLU A 171 2.81 -2.65 4.84
CA GLU A 171 3.04 -4.01 5.35
C GLU A 171 1.81 -4.93 5.21
N PRO A 172 1.35 -5.20 3.98
CA PRO A 172 0.07 -5.87 3.71
C PRO A 172 0.01 -7.31 4.24
N THR A 173 1.12 -7.91 4.65
CA THR A 173 1.21 -9.32 5.02
C THR A 173 1.75 -9.57 6.43
N SER A 174 1.93 -8.50 7.23
CA SER A 174 2.58 -8.57 8.55
C SER A 174 1.94 -9.51 9.60
N ASN A 175 0.71 -9.99 9.36
CA ASN A 175 -0.05 -10.80 10.32
C ASN A 175 -0.66 -12.07 9.71
N ILE A 176 -0.10 -12.56 8.62
CA ILE A 176 -0.57 -13.77 7.92
C ILE A 176 0.60 -14.74 7.72
N ASP A 177 0.28 -16.00 7.47
CA ASP A 177 1.28 -17.03 7.18
C ASP A 177 1.87 -16.87 5.77
N GLN A 178 3.03 -17.49 5.54
CA GLN A 178 3.80 -17.37 4.31
C GLN A 178 3.01 -17.79 3.04
N ARG A 179 2.11 -18.78 3.16
CA ARG A 179 1.29 -19.21 2.03
C ARG A 179 0.30 -18.11 1.63
N MET A 180 -0.40 -17.54 2.62
CA MET A 180 -1.34 -16.43 2.39
C MET A 180 -0.61 -15.19 1.90
N GLU A 181 0.62 -14.94 2.35
CA GLU A 181 1.46 -13.87 1.86
C GLU A 181 1.70 -13.97 0.36
N SER A 182 2.14 -15.14 -0.12
CA SER A 182 2.34 -15.39 -1.56
C SER A 182 1.05 -15.18 -2.37
N GLU A 183 -0.10 -15.68 -1.87
CA GLU A 183 -1.40 -15.50 -2.52
C GLU A 183 -1.79 -14.01 -2.65
N ILE A 184 -1.53 -13.19 -1.63
CA ILE A 184 -1.76 -11.73 -1.68
C ILE A 184 -0.84 -11.06 -2.70
N PHE A 185 0.45 -11.41 -2.74
CA PHE A 185 1.38 -10.82 -3.69
C PHE A 185 1.12 -11.25 -5.14
N ASP A 186 0.61 -12.46 -5.38
CA ASP A 186 0.15 -12.89 -6.70
C ASP A 186 -1.05 -12.05 -7.17
N LEU A 187 -2.02 -11.76 -6.30
CA LEU A 187 -3.10 -10.83 -6.59
C LEU A 187 -2.56 -9.42 -6.90
N LEU A 188 -1.59 -8.92 -6.12
CA LEU A 188 -0.97 -7.61 -6.37
C LEU A 188 -0.28 -7.56 -7.73
N ARG A 189 0.40 -8.63 -8.14
CA ARG A 189 0.99 -8.74 -9.48
C ARG A 189 -0.05 -8.69 -10.61
N GLU A 190 -1.23 -9.29 -10.40
CA GLU A 190 -2.35 -9.16 -11.33
C GLU A 190 -2.88 -7.73 -11.41
N PHE A 191 -3.08 -7.08 -10.26
CA PHE A 191 -3.54 -5.70 -10.20
C PHE A 191 -2.53 -4.71 -10.80
N ASN A 192 -1.23 -5.01 -10.71
CA ASN A 192 -0.19 -4.16 -11.30
C ASN A 192 -0.32 -4.03 -12.83
N ARG A 193 -0.97 -4.97 -13.53
CA ARG A 193 -1.24 -4.85 -14.97
C ARG A 193 -2.10 -3.65 -15.34
N ARG A 194 -2.84 -3.09 -14.39
CA ARG A 194 -3.79 -1.98 -14.61
C ARG A 194 -3.57 -0.77 -13.72
N MET A 195 -2.68 -0.84 -12.73
CA MET A 195 -2.39 0.25 -11.81
C MET A 195 -0.93 0.22 -11.33
N THR A 196 -0.45 1.35 -10.85
CA THR A 196 0.85 1.46 -10.18
C THR A 196 0.72 0.98 -8.74
N ILE A 197 1.71 0.21 -8.25
CA ILE A 197 1.70 -0.31 -6.88
C ILE A 197 2.97 0.11 -6.15
N LEU A 198 2.81 0.67 -4.95
CA LEU A 198 3.88 0.91 -4.00
C LEU A 198 3.57 0.14 -2.72
N VAL A 199 4.44 -0.79 -2.38
CA VAL A 199 4.29 -1.64 -1.20
C VAL A 199 5.44 -1.41 -0.23
N VAL A 200 5.09 -1.14 1.02
CA VAL A 200 6.06 -1.12 2.13
C VAL A 200 6.17 -2.52 2.70
N SER A 201 7.41 -2.99 2.88
CA SER A 201 7.71 -4.27 3.54
C SER A 201 8.95 -4.14 4.40
N HIS A 202 9.11 -5.02 5.37
CA HIS A 202 10.35 -5.21 6.11
C HIS A 202 11.14 -6.44 5.60
N ASP A 203 10.55 -7.26 4.73
CA ASP A 203 11.22 -8.42 4.12
C ASP A 203 11.64 -8.10 2.67
N ILE A 204 12.91 -7.72 2.52
CA ILE A 204 13.50 -7.40 1.22
C ILE A 204 13.67 -8.65 0.34
N ALA A 205 13.97 -9.80 0.93
CA ALA A 205 14.23 -11.04 0.19
C ALA A 205 12.93 -11.56 -0.44
N PHE A 206 11.82 -11.46 0.28
CA PHE A 206 10.52 -11.85 -0.24
C PHE A 206 10.02 -10.86 -1.30
N ILE A 207 10.03 -9.55 -0.99
CA ILE A 207 9.43 -8.56 -1.89
C ILE A 207 10.19 -8.45 -3.23
N SER A 208 11.51 -8.66 -3.25
CA SER A 208 12.33 -8.59 -4.48
C SER A 208 11.91 -9.59 -5.56
N GLN A 209 11.17 -10.65 -5.21
CA GLN A 209 10.64 -11.63 -6.16
C GLN A 209 9.43 -11.10 -6.95
N TYR A 210 8.79 -10.03 -6.47
CA TYR A 210 7.54 -9.49 -7.03
C TYR A 210 7.72 -8.11 -7.67
N VAL A 211 8.65 -7.31 -7.19
CA VAL A 211 8.86 -5.94 -7.64
C VAL A 211 10.05 -5.81 -8.58
N GLY A 212 10.03 -4.83 -9.48
CA GLY A 212 11.16 -4.57 -10.38
C GLY A 212 12.23 -3.67 -9.77
N ARG A 213 11.88 -2.90 -8.73
CA ARG A 213 12.75 -1.95 -8.07
C ARG A 213 12.40 -1.83 -6.58
N VAL A 214 13.43 -1.63 -5.76
CA VAL A 214 13.28 -1.41 -4.32
C VAL A 214 13.85 -0.05 -3.94
N ALA A 215 13.08 0.72 -3.20
CA ALA A 215 13.50 1.96 -2.56
C ALA A 215 13.84 1.68 -1.09
N CYS A 216 15.12 1.74 -0.79
CA CYS A 216 15.68 1.54 0.54
C CYS A 216 15.62 2.83 1.33
N ILE A 217 14.86 2.86 2.44
CA ILE A 217 14.62 4.06 3.23
C ILE A 217 15.11 3.91 4.66
N ASN A 218 15.98 4.81 5.07
CA ASN A 218 16.43 5.01 6.45
C ASN A 218 16.80 6.48 6.63
N ARG A 219 15.81 7.36 6.88
CA ARG A 219 15.86 8.83 6.84
C ARG A 219 16.16 9.40 5.46
N THR A 220 17.09 8.82 4.72
CA THR A 220 17.36 9.06 3.30
C THR A 220 16.80 7.92 2.47
N LEU A 221 16.78 8.07 1.14
CA LEU A 221 16.24 7.05 0.25
C LEU A 221 17.22 6.77 -0.88
N VAL A 222 17.47 5.49 -1.15
CA VAL A 222 18.26 5.03 -2.28
C VAL A 222 17.47 3.95 -3.03
N CYS A 223 17.37 4.07 -4.35
CA CYS A 223 16.68 3.08 -5.18
C CYS A 223 17.67 2.10 -5.80
N HIS A 224 17.32 0.81 -5.78
CA HIS A 224 18.04 -0.26 -6.43
C HIS A 224 17.12 -1.06 -7.35
N HIS A 225 17.60 -1.49 -8.51
CA HIS A 225 16.92 -2.55 -9.26
C HIS A 225 17.08 -3.88 -8.50
N THR A 226 16.08 -4.75 -8.57
CA THR A 226 16.09 -6.01 -7.81
C THR A 226 17.24 -6.93 -8.19
N ASP A 227 17.71 -6.89 -9.44
CA ASP A 227 18.87 -7.63 -9.92
C ASP A 227 20.19 -7.17 -9.27
N ALA A 228 20.23 -5.98 -8.68
CA ALA A 228 21.40 -5.38 -8.06
C ALA A 228 21.38 -5.43 -6.52
N ILE A 229 20.39 -6.13 -5.93
CA ILE A 229 20.30 -6.28 -4.47
C ILE A 229 21.21 -7.42 -4.05
N ASP A 230 22.35 -7.08 -3.49
CA ASP A 230 23.31 -8.01 -2.92
C ASP A 230 23.34 -7.92 -1.38
N GLY A 231 24.15 -8.76 -0.75
CA GLY A 231 24.32 -8.77 0.69
C GLY A 231 24.82 -7.44 1.27
N GLN A 232 25.57 -6.65 0.47
CA GLN A 232 26.08 -5.35 0.89
C GLN A 232 24.96 -4.32 1.03
N VAL A 233 24.02 -4.26 0.09
CA VAL A 233 22.84 -3.37 0.14
C VAL A 233 22.00 -3.67 1.38
N ILE A 234 21.82 -4.95 1.72
CA ILE A 234 21.08 -5.37 2.92
C ILE A 234 21.84 -4.95 4.19
N GLN A 235 23.16 -5.12 4.20
CA GLN A 235 24.00 -4.77 5.35
C GLN A 235 24.02 -3.25 5.59
N ASP A 236 24.09 -2.44 4.53
CA ASP A 236 24.04 -0.98 4.61
C ASP A 236 22.70 -0.46 5.12
N LEU A 237 21.59 -1.18 4.82
CA LEU A 237 20.26 -0.81 5.26
C LEU A 237 19.98 -1.09 6.74
N TYR A 238 20.39 -2.27 7.21
CA TYR A 238 20.03 -2.77 8.52
C TYR A 238 21.17 -2.70 9.56
N GLY A 239 22.39 -2.30 9.13
CA GLY A 239 23.60 -2.28 9.97
C GLY A 239 24.22 -3.66 10.17
N GLU A 240 25.37 -3.74 10.87
CA GLU A 240 26.24 -4.92 10.98
C GLU A 240 25.63 -6.18 11.64
N HIS A 241 24.35 -6.20 12.01
CA HIS A 241 23.74 -7.29 12.78
C HIS A 241 22.78 -8.21 12.03
N VAL A 242 22.63 -8.08 10.71
CA VAL A 242 21.77 -9.00 9.95
C VAL A 242 22.59 -10.11 9.34
N ARG A 243 22.56 -11.33 9.98
CA ARG A 243 23.06 -12.56 9.36
C ARG A 243 22.01 -13.08 8.37
N MET A 244 22.35 -13.15 7.10
CA MET A 244 21.55 -13.90 6.12
C MET A 244 21.53 -15.38 6.50
N ILE A 245 20.37 -15.93 6.81
CA ILE A 245 20.15 -17.38 6.85
C ILE A 245 19.88 -17.80 5.41
N ALA A 246 20.93 -18.21 4.69
CA ALA A 246 20.79 -18.84 3.39
C ALA A 246 20.15 -20.22 3.59
N HIS A 247 18.87 -20.37 3.25
CA HIS A 247 18.28 -21.68 3.04
C HIS A 247 18.77 -22.24 1.73
N GLY A 248 19.88 -22.97 1.78
CA GLY A 248 20.35 -23.79 0.65
C GLY A 248 19.35 -24.91 0.39
N HIS A 249 18.68 -24.90 -0.75
CA HIS A 249 18.03 -26.08 -1.26
C HIS A 249 19.15 -27.01 -1.79
N ASP A 250 19.58 -27.95 -0.94
CA ASP A 250 20.30 -29.12 -1.38
C ASP A 250 19.34 -29.99 -2.20
N HIS A 251 19.49 -29.97 -3.50
CA HIS A 251 19.00 -31.03 -4.35
C HIS A 251 20.01 -32.20 -4.21
N GLY A 252 19.75 -33.08 -3.24
CA GLY A 252 20.37 -34.37 -3.16
C GLY A 252 19.89 -35.27 -4.31
N GLU A 253 20.82 -35.91 -4.96
CA GLU A 253 20.71 -36.95 -5.99
C GLU A 253 19.79 -38.13 -5.58
#